data_fbb8e84831796139e22e7368abbb7ea9
#
_entry.id   fbb8e84831796139e22e7368abbb7ea9
#
_cell.length_a   1.000
_cell.length_b   1.000
_cell.length_c   1.000
_cell.angle_alpha   90.00
_cell.angle_beta   90.00
_cell.angle_gamma   90.00
#
_symmetry.space_group_name_H-M   'P 1'
#
loop_
_entity.id
_entity.type
_entity.pdbx_description
1 polymer ?
#
loop_
_entity_poly.entity_id
_entity_poly.type
_entity_poly.pdbx_seq_one_letter_code
_entity_poly.pdbx_strand_id
1 'polypeptide(L)'
;GGGLGHVIAGVAAHKGFNVSVLTRHPEQWNPSLLIENCRGNTFSGSLACVTANPAEVIPHSDIVLLCLPGFAIEEELLHIQPFLQEKTCIGSVVSCTGFFFTAYRILGKTASLFGFQRAPFIARVQTYGQKALLLGYKKELQIATVNISKSDILLRTLQEMLDTPVRMLHHFLEASLTNSNPLLHPARLYSLFHTWSRGKAYHEIPGFYNSWDEESSELLIACDNEFQQILKALPVRIEPIPTLLEYYDSYDARSLTRKIRSI
;
A
#
# COMPACT_ATOMS: atom_id res chain seq x y z
N GLY A 1 2.21 4.83 -12.14
CA GLY A 1 3.10 4.36 -11.30
C GLY A 1 4.03 5.22 -10.49
N GLY A 2 3.92 5.11 -9.15
CA GLY A 2 4.88 5.70 -8.22
C GLY A 2 6.05 4.75 -7.93
N GLY A 3 6.86 5.07 -6.90
CA GLY A 3 8.05 4.29 -6.54
C GLY A 3 7.78 2.79 -6.33
N LEU A 4 6.69 2.44 -5.64
CA LEU A 4 6.33 1.03 -5.42
C LEU A 4 6.09 0.29 -6.73
N GLY A 5 5.31 0.86 -7.66
CA GLY A 5 5.03 0.23 -8.96
C GLY A 5 6.29 0.00 -9.79
N HIS A 6 7.22 0.97 -9.80
CA HIS A 6 8.50 0.82 -10.49
C HIS A 6 9.35 -0.29 -9.89
N VAL A 7 9.53 -0.28 -8.55
CA VAL A 7 10.37 -1.28 -7.89
C VAL A 7 9.77 -2.68 -8.01
N ILE A 8 8.45 -2.84 -7.81
CA ILE A 8 7.78 -4.15 -7.95
C ILE A 8 7.93 -4.67 -9.39
N ALA A 9 7.67 -3.83 -10.39
CA ALA A 9 7.80 -4.23 -11.80
C ALA A 9 9.24 -4.64 -12.14
N GLY A 10 10.23 -3.85 -11.72
CA GLY A 10 11.63 -4.14 -11.99
C GLY A 10 12.15 -5.40 -11.27
N VAL A 11 11.78 -5.58 -9.99
CA VAL A 11 12.16 -6.77 -9.20
C VAL A 11 11.53 -8.03 -9.80
N ALA A 12 10.21 -8.00 -10.07
CA ALA A 12 9.50 -9.14 -10.63
C ALA A 12 10.05 -9.53 -12.02
N ALA A 13 10.28 -8.55 -12.89
CA ALA A 13 10.85 -8.80 -14.21
C ALA A 13 12.28 -9.35 -14.13
N HIS A 14 13.10 -8.87 -13.20
CA HIS A 14 14.45 -9.40 -12.94
C HIS A 14 14.42 -10.86 -12.47
N LYS A 15 13.40 -11.27 -11.72
CA LYS A 15 13.16 -12.66 -11.29
C LYS A 15 12.61 -13.57 -12.40
N GLY A 16 12.39 -13.04 -13.58
CA GLY A 16 11.92 -13.82 -14.76
C GLY A 16 10.40 -13.88 -14.91
N PHE A 17 9.63 -13.12 -14.12
CA PHE A 17 8.19 -12.99 -14.34
C PHE A 17 7.91 -12.19 -15.61
N ASN A 18 6.82 -12.58 -16.31
CA ASN A 18 6.32 -11.81 -17.44
C ASN A 18 5.54 -10.60 -16.94
N VAL A 19 6.18 -9.42 -16.92
CA VAL A 19 5.65 -8.21 -16.31
C VAL A 19 5.23 -7.19 -17.36
N SER A 20 3.95 -6.81 -17.33
CA SER A 20 3.42 -5.69 -18.11
C SER A 20 3.09 -4.51 -17.18
N VAL A 21 3.23 -3.30 -17.69
CA VAL A 21 2.90 -2.07 -16.97
C VAL A 21 1.79 -1.33 -17.69
N LEU A 22 0.62 -1.23 -17.03
CA LEU A 22 -0.46 -0.36 -17.47
C LEU A 22 -0.25 1.03 -16.86
N THR A 23 -0.13 2.06 -17.70
CA THR A 23 0.19 3.43 -17.28
C THR A 23 -0.37 4.45 -18.26
N ARG A 24 -0.74 5.63 -17.76
CA ARG A 24 -1.23 6.73 -18.62
C ARG A 24 -0.15 7.37 -19.54
N HIS A 25 1.13 7.11 -19.23
CA HIS A 25 2.28 7.67 -19.95
C HIS A 25 3.27 6.59 -20.36
N PRO A 26 2.88 5.65 -21.24
CA PRO A 26 3.77 4.57 -21.68
C PRO A 26 5.01 5.06 -22.43
N GLU A 27 4.92 6.21 -23.09
CA GLU A 27 6.00 6.85 -23.83
C GLU A 27 7.18 7.28 -22.95
N GLN A 28 6.97 7.40 -21.65
CA GLN A 28 8.00 7.79 -20.68
C GLN A 28 8.75 6.56 -20.08
N TRP A 29 8.35 5.36 -20.48
CA TRP A 29 8.92 4.14 -19.93
C TRP A 29 9.90 3.48 -20.88
N ASN A 30 11.04 3.07 -20.33
CA ASN A 30 11.95 2.19 -21.03
C ASN A 30 11.43 0.75 -21.01
N PRO A 31 11.75 -0.07 -22.01
CA PRO A 31 11.43 -1.49 -22.02
C PRO A 31 12.15 -2.29 -20.93
N SER A 32 13.12 -1.69 -20.23
CA SER A 32 13.84 -2.26 -19.12
C SER A 32 13.95 -1.24 -17.99
N LEU A 33 13.61 -1.66 -16.77
CA LEU A 33 13.73 -0.86 -15.56
C LEU A 33 15.03 -1.16 -14.83
N LEU A 34 15.76 -0.11 -14.48
CA LEU A 34 16.95 -0.19 -13.64
C LEU A 34 16.56 -0.01 -12.17
N ILE A 35 16.93 -0.97 -11.32
CA ILE A 35 16.70 -0.92 -9.88
C ILE A 35 18.05 -0.89 -9.16
N GLU A 36 18.22 0.12 -8.31
CA GLU A 36 19.34 0.21 -7.38
C GLU A 36 18.84 -0.13 -5.98
N ASN A 37 19.45 -1.13 -5.34
CA ASN A 37 19.03 -1.56 -4.01
C ASN A 37 19.78 -0.80 -2.90
N CYS A 38 19.34 -0.99 -1.66
CA CYS A 38 19.93 -0.35 -0.46
C CYS A 38 21.40 -0.73 -0.18
N ARG A 39 21.97 -1.71 -0.91
CA ARG A 39 23.37 -2.12 -0.84
C ARG A 39 24.21 -1.51 -1.97
N GLY A 40 23.63 -0.64 -2.80
CA GLY A 40 24.28 -0.05 -3.97
C GLY A 40 24.39 -0.98 -5.19
N ASN A 41 23.83 -2.20 -5.12
CA ASN A 41 23.80 -3.10 -6.26
C ASN A 41 22.70 -2.67 -7.23
N THR A 42 23.02 -2.71 -8.52
CA THR A 42 22.09 -2.36 -9.60
C THR A 42 21.77 -3.59 -10.43
N PHE A 43 20.50 -3.78 -10.75
CA PHE A 43 20.02 -4.83 -11.65
C PHE A 43 18.90 -4.29 -12.54
N SER A 44 18.63 -4.96 -13.65
CA SER A 44 17.56 -4.59 -14.58
C SER A 44 16.53 -5.69 -14.72
N GLY A 45 15.27 -5.28 -14.94
CA GLY A 45 14.17 -6.16 -15.30
C GLY A 45 13.56 -5.71 -16.64
N SER A 46 13.48 -6.63 -17.60
CA SER A 46 12.86 -6.37 -18.91
C SER A 46 11.34 -6.50 -18.82
N LEU A 47 10.62 -5.47 -19.24
CA LEU A 47 9.16 -5.45 -19.27
C LEU A 47 8.65 -6.09 -20.57
N ALA A 48 7.64 -6.93 -20.47
CA ALA A 48 7.02 -7.57 -21.63
C ALA A 48 6.20 -6.57 -22.45
N CYS A 49 5.49 -5.67 -21.77
CA CYS A 49 4.68 -4.63 -22.40
C CYS A 49 4.58 -3.40 -21.49
N VAL A 50 4.55 -2.23 -22.09
CA VAL A 50 4.16 -0.97 -21.42
C VAL A 50 3.13 -0.28 -22.28
N THR A 51 1.92 -0.08 -21.76
CA THR A 51 0.79 0.44 -22.54
C THR A 51 -0.15 1.27 -21.70
N ALA A 52 -0.95 2.12 -22.34
CA ALA A 52 -2.10 2.78 -21.76
C ALA A 52 -3.43 2.02 -22.03
N ASN A 53 -3.39 1.00 -22.90
CA ASN A 53 -4.56 0.24 -23.30
C ASN A 53 -4.71 -1.04 -22.47
N PRO A 54 -5.70 -1.14 -21.57
CA PRO A 54 -5.89 -2.34 -20.74
C PRO A 54 -6.20 -3.61 -21.55
N ALA A 55 -6.79 -3.47 -22.73
CA ALA A 55 -7.12 -4.62 -23.60
C ALA A 55 -5.87 -5.41 -24.04
N GLU A 56 -4.70 -4.77 -24.07
CA GLU A 56 -3.45 -5.43 -24.49
C GLU A 56 -2.82 -6.29 -23.39
N VAL A 57 -3.11 -6.01 -22.12
CA VAL A 57 -2.39 -6.64 -21.01
C VAL A 57 -3.30 -7.37 -20.02
N ILE A 58 -4.47 -6.82 -19.70
CA ILE A 58 -5.34 -7.39 -18.66
C ILE A 58 -5.87 -8.79 -18.99
N PRO A 59 -6.32 -9.11 -20.23
CA PRO A 59 -6.82 -10.44 -20.57
C PRO A 59 -5.78 -11.56 -20.40
N HIS A 60 -4.51 -11.21 -20.42
CA HIS A 60 -3.38 -12.15 -20.34
C HIS A 60 -2.68 -12.17 -18.98
N SER A 61 -3.22 -11.42 -18.01
CA SER A 61 -2.63 -11.29 -16.67
C SER A 61 -3.24 -12.29 -15.69
N ASP A 62 -2.42 -13.10 -15.04
CA ASP A 62 -2.86 -13.94 -13.92
C ASP A 62 -3.01 -13.12 -12.62
N ILE A 63 -2.16 -12.11 -12.45
CA ILE A 63 -2.14 -11.23 -11.30
C ILE A 63 -2.12 -9.77 -11.77
N VAL A 64 -3.04 -8.96 -11.26
CA VAL A 64 -3.06 -7.50 -11.44
C VAL A 64 -2.75 -6.83 -10.10
N LEU A 65 -1.68 -6.04 -10.03
CA LEU A 65 -1.26 -5.31 -8.83
C LEU A 65 -1.55 -3.81 -8.96
N LEU A 66 -2.48 -3.32 -8.16
CA LEU A 66 -2.80 -1.89 -8.06
C LEU A 66 -1.79 -1.19 -7.14
N CYS A 67 -0.81 -0.51 -7.73
CA CYS A 67 0.17 0.32 -7.02
C CYS A 67 -0.24 1.79 -7.09
N LEU A 68 -1.42 2.10 -6.53
CA LEU A 68 -2.11 3.37 -6.67
C LEU A 68 -2.46 3.97 -5.31
N PRO A 69 -2.58 5.31 -5.21
CA PRO A 69 -3.22 5.94 -4.06
C PRO A 69 -4.72 5.60 -4.03
N GLY A 70 -5.31 5.61 -2.82
CA GLY A 70 -6.68 5.17 -2.60
C GLY A 70 -7.73 5.83 -3.50
N PHE A 71 -7.57 7.13 -3.76
CA PHE A 71 -8.51 7.89 -4.60
C PHE A 71 -8.52 7.47 -6.08
N ALA A 72 -7.47 6.79 -6.56
CA ALA A 72 -7.36 6.34 -7.95
C ALA A 72 -7.79 4.89 -8.16
N ILE A 73 -8.07 4.14 -7.10
CA ILE A 73 -8.40 2.71 -7.18
C ILE A 73 -9.73 2.49 -7.89
N GLU A 74 -10.73 3.30 -7.59
CA GLU A 74 -12.06 3.16 -8.18
C GLU A 74 -12.05 3.37 -9.69
N GLU A 75 -11.43 4.45 -10.15
CA GLU A 75 -11.30 4.77 -11.57
C GLU A 75 -10.56 3.65 -12.32
N GLU A 76 -9.46 3.16 -11.76
CA GLU A 76 -8.67 2.11 -12.39
C GLU A 76 -9.41 0.76 -12.42
N LEU A 77 -10.14 0.40 -11.37
CA LEU A 77 -10.96 -0.81 -11.36
C LEU A 77 -12.05 -0.76 -12.45
N LEU A 78 -12.73 0.39 -12.60
CA LEU A 78 -13.70 0.59 -13.68
C LEU A 78 -13.05 0.49 -15.06
N HIS A 79 -11.85 1.03 -15.21
CA HIS A 79 -11.09 1.03 -16.47
C HIS A 79 -10.68 -0.40 -16.90
N ILE A 80 -10.24 -1.24 -15.96
CA ILE A 80 -9.78 -2.60 -16.27
C ILE A 80 -10.89 -3.65 -16.25
N GLN A 81 -12.01 -3.40 -15.58
CA GLN A 81 -13.13 -4.33 -15.39
C GLN A 81 -13.57 -5.06 -16.68
N PRO A 82 -13.74 -4.37 -17.84
CA PRO A 82 -14.23 -5.02 -19.06
C PRO A 82 -13.28 -6.08 -19.63
N PHE A 83 -12.02 -6.09 -19.20
CA PHE A 83 -10.97 -6.93 -19.74
C PHE A 83 -10.53 -8.04 -18.78
N LEU A 84 -11.04 -8.04 -17.54
CA LEU A 84 -10.69 -9.03 -16.52
C LEU A 84 -11.19 -10.42 -16.90
N GLN A 85 -10.38 -11.41 -16.62
CA GLN A 85 -10.77 -12.82 -16.71
C GLN A 85 -11.21 -13.33 -15.33
N GLU A 86 -12.09 -14.34 -15.29
CA GLU A 86 -12.58 -14.95 -14.05
C GLU A 86 -11.44 -15.44 -13.13
N LYS A 87 -10.34 -15.93 -13.72
CA LYS A 87 -9.18 -16.45 -13.01
C LYS A 87 -8.21 -15.37 -12.50
N THR A 88 -8.35 -14.12 -12.94
CA THR A 88 -7.39 -13.06 -12.63
C THR A 88 -7.48 -12.69 -11.14
N CYS A 89 -6.35 -12.76 -10.44
CA CYS A 89 -6.23 -12.29 -9.05
C CYS A 89 -5.88 -10.81 -9.03
N ILE A 90 -6.71 -10.00 -8.35
CA ILE A 90 -6.53 -8.54 -8.29
C ILE A 90 -6.06 -8.16 -6.89
N GLY A 91 -4.91 -7.54 -6.81
CA GLY A 91 -4.28 -7.14 -5.55
C GLY A 91 -4.06 -5.65 -5.40
N SER A 92 -4.13 -5.14 -4.17
CA SER A 92 -3.79 -3.75 -3.83
C SER A 92 -2.55 -3.67 -2.94
N VAL A 93 -1.66 -2.77 -3.29
CA VAL A 93 -0.45 -2.42 -2.54
C VAL A 93 -0.54 -0.94 -2.12
N VAL A 94 -1.08 -0.60 -0.93
CA VAL A 94 -1.59 -1.40 0.21
C VAL A 94 -3.12 -1.41 0.23
N SER A 95 -3.74 -2.25 1.10
CA SER A 95 -5.21 -2.43 1.13
C SER A 95 -5.96 -1.57 2.15
N CYS A 96 -5.28 -0.70 2.90
CA CYS A 96 -5.89 0.16 3.93
C CYS A 96 -6.78 1.30 3.39
N THR A 97 -6.92 1.38 2.07
CA THR A 97 -7.66 2.45 1.37
C THR A 97 -9.11 2.09 1.05
N GLY A 98 -9.68 1.07 1.70
CA GLY A 98 -11.01 0.57 1.38
C GLY A 98 -11.08 -0.28 0.11
N PHE A 99 -9.93 -0.76 -0.37
CA PHE A 99 -9.81 -1.53 -1.62
C PHE A 99 -10.83 -2.66 -1.76
N PHE A 100 -10.96 -3.52 -0.75
CA PHE A 100 -11.86 -4.67 -0.81
C PHE A 100 -13.33 -4.27 -0.99
N PHE A 101 -13.78 -3.23 -0.30
CA PHE A 101 -15.15 -2.73 -0.44
C PHE A 101 -15.39 -2.10 -1.82
N THR A 102 -14.45 -1.31 -2.32
CA THR A 102 -14.52 -0.72 -3.66
C THR A 102 -14.50 -1.80 -4.74
N ALA A 103 -13.62 -2.79 -4.61
CA ALA A 103 -13.54 -3.91 -5.54
C ALA A 103 -14.82 -4.75 -5.54
N TYR A 104 -15.42 -5.05 -4.39
CA TYR A 104 -16.70 -5.74 -4.31
C TYR A 104 -17.85 -4.98 -5.00
N ARG A 105 -17.86 -3.66 -4.84
CA ARG A 105 -18.90 -2.82 -5.47
C ARG A 105 -18.78 -2.81 -6.99
N ILE A 106 -17.57 -2.81 -7.53
CA ILE A 106 -17.31 -2.68 -8.97
C ILE A 106 -17.27 -4.05 -9.65
N LEU A 107 -16.53 -5.00 -9.09
CA LEU A 107 -16.23 -6.28 -9.73
C LEU A 107 -17.18 -7.40 -9.31
N GLY A 108 -18.00 -7.16 -8.28
CA GLY A 108 -18.92 -8.15 -7.72
C GLY A 108 -18.27 -9.02 -6.64
N LYS A 109 -19.13 -9.78 -5.95
CA LYS A 109 -18.75 -10.56 -4.76
C LYS A 109 -17.93 -11.81 -5.06
N THR A 110 -17.82 -12.21 -6.31
CA THR A 110 -17.07 -13.40 -6.76
C THR A 110 -15.63 -13.11 -7.20
N ALA A 111 -15.26 -11.82 -7.30
CA ALA A 111 -13.92 -11.41 -7.73
C ALA A 111 -12.83 -11.99 -6.80
N SER A 112 -11.76 -12.51 -7.40
CA SER A 112 -10.58 -13.02 -6.69
C SER A 112 -9.68 -11.87 -6.27
N LEU A 113 -9.70 -11.54 -4.98
CA LEU A 113 -9.03 -10.36 -4.44
C LEU A 113 -7.95 -10.73 -3.43
N PHE A 114 -6.88 -9.92 -3.38
CA PHE A 114 -5.92 -9.95 -2.29
C PHE A 114 -5.40 -8.55 -1.97
N GLY A 115 -4.88 -8.36 -0.77
CA GLY A 115 -4.38 -7.06 -0.37
C GLY A 115 -3.25 -7.14 0.62
N PHE A 116 -2.24 -6.32 0.40
CA PHE A 116 -1.11 -6.21 1.32
C PHE A 116 -1.48 -5.33 2.51
N GLN A 117 -1.10 -5.77 3.70
CA GLN A 117 -1.21 -4.96 4.92
C GLN A 117 -0.31 -3.72 4.84
N ARG A 118 0.91 -3.89 4.32
CA ARG A 118 1.91 -2.83 4.15
C ARG A 118 2.64 -2.94 2.83
N ALA A 119 3.23 -1.84 2.40
CA ALA A 119 4.08 -1.81 1.22
C ALA A 119 5.28 -2.76 1.37
N PRO A 120 5.62 -3.57 0.35
CA PRO A 120 6.71 -4.54 0.41
C PRO A 120 8.09 -3.89 0.52
N PHE A 121 8.24 -2.68 -0.03
CA PHE A 121 9.50 -1.99 -0.12
C PHE A 121 9.40 -0.54 0.36
N ILE A 122 10.53 0.01 0.80
CA ILE A 122 10.73 1.45 0.80
C ILE A 122 11.30 1.78 -0.59
N ALA A 123 10.54 2.53 -1.38
CA ALA A 123 10.82 2.74 -2.80
C ALA A 123 10.74 4.22 -3.19
N ARG A 124 11.62 4.66 -4.09
CA ARG A 124 11.60 6.00 -4.69
C ARG A 124 11.84 5.91 -6.19
N VAL A 125 11.16 6.73 -6.96
CA VAL A 125 11.51 6.94 -8.37
C VAL A 125 12.72 7.88 -8.41
N GLN A 126 13.76 7.50 -9.14
CA GLN A 126 14.88 8.37 -9.45
C GLN A 126 14.68 9.02 -10.81
N THR A 127 14.35 8.23 -11.83
CA THR A 127 13.94 8.70 -13.15
C THR A 127 12.70 7.94 -13.57
N TYR A 128 11.60 8.65 -13.80
CA TYR A 128 10.31 8.04 -14.11
C TYR A 128 10.41 7.12 -15.34
N GLY A 129 9.82 5.94 -15.23
CA GLY A 129 9.82 4.92 -16.26
C GLY A 129 11.18 4.27 -16.55
N GLN A 130 12.28 4.66 -15.87
CA GLN A 130 13.64 4.22 -16.20
C GLN A 130 14.39 3.66 -15.02
N LYS A 131 14.45 4.40 -13.88
CA LYS A 131 15.23 4.01 -12.71
C LYS A 131 14.47 4.27 -11.41
N ALA A 132 14.52 3.28 -10.51
CA ALA A 132 13.97 3.39 -9.17
C ALA A 132 14.94 2.87 -8.11
N LEU A 133 14.77 3.38 -6.88
CA LEU A 133 15.57 3.01 -5.72
C LEU A 133 14.74 2.11 -4.80
N LEU A 134 15.30 0.94 -4.47
CA LEU A 134 14.79 0.02 -3.47
C LEU A 134 15.60 0.25 -2.18
N LEU A 135 15.08 1.10 -1.30
CA LEU A 135 15.77 1.59 -0.11
C LEU A 135 15.66 0.64 1.08
N GLY A 136 14.76 -0.31 1.05
CA GLY A 136 14.61 -1.30 2.12
C GLY A 136 13.55 -2.34 1.85
N TYR A 137 13.77 -3.54 2.38
CA TYR A 137 12.84 -4.67 2.39
C TYR A 137 12.08 -4.74 3.71
N LYS A 138 10.89 -5.31 3.69
CA LYS A 138 10.22 -5.80 4.91
C LYS A 138 10.79 -7.16 5.29
N LYS A 139 10.78 -7.48 6.60
CA LYS A 139 11.17 -8.83 7.07
C LYS A 139 10.16 -9.89 6.66
N GLU A 140 8.88 -9.52 6.65
CA GLU A 140 7.73 -10.34 6.28
C GLU A 140 6.64 -9.46 5.70
N LEU A 141 5.90 -9.97 4.72
CA LEU A 141 4.70 -9.38 4.17
C LEU A 141 3.47 -10.13 4.66
N GLN A 142 2.42 -9.41 4.94
CA GLN A 142 1.15 -9.98 5.33
C GLN A 142 0.10 -9.61 4.28
N ILE A 143 -0.64 -10.61 3.82
CA ILE A 143 -1.72 -10.42 2.85
C ILE A 143 -2.99 -11.10 3.34
N ALA A 144 -4.12 -10.55 2.94
CA ALA A 144 -5.41 -11.23 3.04
C ALA A 144 -5.95 -11.52 1.65
N THR A 145 -6.71 -12.60 1.53
CA THR A 145 -7.32 -13.01 0.27
C THR A 145 -8.83 -13.16 0.42
N VAL A 146 -9.55 -12.99 -0.69
CA VAL A 146 -10.98 -13.24 -0.79
C VAL A 146 -11.25 -13.94 -2.12
N ASN A 147 -12.01 -15.04 -2.09
CA ASN A 147 -12.40 -15.86 -3.24
C ASN A 147 -11.20 -16.44 -4.03
N ILE A 148 -10.05 -16.63 -3.43
CA ILE A 148 -8.89 -17.26 -4.07
C ILE A 148 -8.75 -18.69 -3.56
N SER A 149 -9.12 -19.67 -4.38
CA SER A 149 -9.11 -21.09 -4.01
C SER A 149 -7.69 -21.69 -3.85
N LYS A 150 -6.72 -21.16 -4.60
CA LYS A 150 -5.31 -21.59 -4.57
C LYS A 150 -4.42 -20.53 -3.92
N SER A 151 -4.79 -20.11 -2.72
CA SER A 151 -4.09 -19.05 -2.01
C SER A 151 -2.64 -19.40 -1.66
N ASP A 152 -2.32 -20.69 -1.47
CA ASP A 152 -0.96 -21.17 -1.25
C ASP A 152 -0.04 -20.97 -2.48
N ILE A 153 -0.59 -21.09 -3.69
CA ILE A 153 0.13 -20.79 -4.93
C ILE A 153 0.38 -19.30 -5.02
N LEU A 154 -0.63 -18.46 -4.77
CA LEU A 154 -0.48 -17.01 -4.75
C LEU A 154 0.59 -16.56 -3.76
N LEU A 155 0.58 -17.11 -2.53
CA LEU A 155 1.58 -16.80 -1.50
C LEU A 155 2.99 -17.09 -1.97
N ARG A 156 3.24 -18.30 -2.51
CA ARG A 156 4.55 -18.69 -3.04
C ARG A 156 4.98 -17.80 -4.21
N THR A 157 4.07 -17.51 -5.13
CA THR A 157 4.34 -16.62 -6.27
C THR A 157 4.72 -15.21 -5.80
N LEU A 158 3.98 -14.64 -4.85
CA LEU A 158 4.29 -13.31 -4.30
C LEU A 158 5.61 -13.31 -3.52
N GLN A 159 5.90 -14.37 -2.75
CA GLN A 159 7.16 -14.51 -2.03
C GLN A 159 8.35 -14.57 -2.98
N GLU A 160 8.26 -15.36 -4.04
CA GLU A 160 9.30 -15.45 -5.07
C GLU A 160 9.46 -14.12 -5.83
N MET A 161 8.35 -13.54 -6.25
CA MET A 161 8.32 -12.28 -6.99
C MET A 161 8.91 -11.11 -6.20
N LEU A 162 8.62 -11.01 -4.89
CA LEU A 162 8.99 -9.87 -4.05
C LEU A 162 10.24 -10.12 -3.19
N ASP A 163 10.83 -11.31 -3.26
CA ASP A 163 12.01 -11.72 -2.49
C ASP A 163 11.83 -11.52 -0.97
N THR A 164 10.64 -11.75 -0.48
CA THR A 164 10.27 -11.52 0.93
C THR A 164 9.25 -12.55 1.38
N PRO A 165 9.40 -13.19 2.57
CA PRO A 165 8.41 -14.10 3.11
C PRO A 165 7.01 -13.49 3.14
N VAL A 166 5.99 -14.24 2.73
CA VAL A 166 4.59 -13.79 2.71
C VAL A 166 3.75 -14.68 3.60
N ARG A 167 3.00 -14.09 4.54
CA ARG A 167 2.08 -14.77 5.45
C ARG A 167 0.64 -14.38 5.16
N MET A 168 -0.27 -15.37 5.25
CA MET A 168 -1.71 -15.18 5.13
C MET A 168 -2.28 -14.62 6.44
N LEU A 169 -3.13 -13.62 6.32
CA LEU A 169 -4.03 -13.14 7.37
C LEU A 169 -5.38 -13.89 7.28
N HIS A 170 -6.08 -14.01 8.40
CA HIS A 170 -7.36 -14.74 8.45
C HIS A 170 -8.50 -13.96 7.80
N HIS A 171 -8.46 -12.64 7.85
CA HIS A 171 -9.53 -11.80 7.31
C HIS A 171 -8.98 -10.53 6.65
N PHE A 172 -9.63 -10.05 5.58
CA PHE A 172 -9.17 -8.86 4.86
C PHE A 172 -9.21 -7.57 5.69
N LEU A 173 -10.05 -7.51 6.72
CA LEU A 173 -10.06 -6.39 7.66
C LEU A 173 -8.74 -6.27 8.45
N GLU A 174 -8.06 -7.38 8.73
CA GLU A 174 -6.73 -7.33 9.35
C GLU A 174 -5.72 -6.60 8.45
N ALA A 175 -5.73 -6.88 7.14
CA ALA A 175 -4.89 -6.15 6.19
C ALA A 175 -5.28 -4.67 6.06
N SER A 176 -6.57 -4.36 6.20
CA SER A 176 -7.10 -3.00 5.98
C SER A 176 -6.97 -2.09 7.19
N LEU A 177 -7.07 -2.63 8.42
CA LEU A 177 -7.22 -1.86 9.65
C LEU A 177 -5.94 -1.74 10.49
N THR A 178 -4.90 -2.52 10.22
CA THR A 178 -3.66 -2.51 11.01
C THR A 178 -2.69 -1.37 10.70
N ASN A 179 -2.98 -0.53 9.71
CA ASN A 179 -2.14 0.62 9.38
C ASN A 179 -2.50 1.81 10.26
N SER A 180 -1.55 2.30 11.06
CA SER A 180 -1.74 3.46 11.94
C SER A 180 -1.87 4.81 11.21
N ASN A 181 -1.38 4.90 9.97
CA ASN A 181 -1.35 6.16 9.22
C ASN A 181 -2.73 6.84 9.03
N PRO A 182 -3.84 6.11 8.81
CA PRO A 182 -5.17 6.71 8.73
C PRO A 182 -5.63 7.44 10.01
N LEU A 183 -5.08 7.09 11.16
CA LEU A 183 -5.33 7.81 12.41
C LEU A 183 -4.26 8.88 12.66
N LEU A 184 -2.99 8.53 12.52
CA LEU A 184 -1.84 9.38 12.83
C LEU A 184 -1.80 10.65 11.97
N HIS A 185 -1.96 10.50 10.65
CA HIS A 185 -1.84 11.64 9.76
C HIS A 185 -2.98 12.66 9.93
N PRO A 186 -4.27 12.27 9.97
CA PRO A 186 -5.35 13.21 10.23
C PRO A 186 -5.26 13.88 11.60
N ALA A 187 -4.93 13.14 12.67
CA ALA A 187 -4.74 13.71 13.99
C ALA A 187 -3.68 14.81 13.98
N ARG A 188 -2.54 14.56 13.34
CA ARG A 188 -1.48 15.56 13.20
C ARG A 188 -1.89 16.76 12.35
N LEU A 189 -2.50 16.53 11.19
CA LEU A 189 -2.95 17.61 10.32
C LEU A 189 -4.00 18.47 11.02
N TYR A 190 -4.91 17.87 11.78
CA TYR A 190 -5.89 18.61 12.57
C TYR A 190 -5.20 19.47 13.63
N SER A 191 -4.30 18.92 14.45
CA SER A 191 -3.60 19.70 15.48
C SER A 191 -2.82 20.88 14.89
N LEU A 192 -2.23 20.72 13.70
CA LEU A 192 -1.49 21.80 13.03
C LEU A 192 -2.39 22.86 12.41
N PHE A 193 -3.54 22.49 11.87
CA PHE A 193 -4.29 23.35 10.96
C PHE A 193 -5.76 23.60 11.33
N HIS A 194 -6.28 23.08 12.46
CA HIS A 194 -7.68 23.30 12.87
C HIS A 194 -8.05 24.77 13.03
N THR A 195 -7.08 25.64 13.33
CA THR A 195 -7.29 27.09 13.41
C THR A 195 -7.12 27.82 12.08
N TRP A 196 -6.90 27.08 10.98
CA TRP A 196 -6.74 27.71 9.68
C TRP A 196 -8.07 28.32 9.19
N SER A 197 -7.96 29.48 8.57
CA SER A 197 -9.07 30.15 7.90
C SER A 197 -8.62 30.73 6.58
N ARG A 198 -9.57 31.01 5.68
CA ARG A 198 -9.26 31.58 4.36
C ARG A 198 -8.48 32.89 4.51
N GLY A 199 -7.33 32.98 3.85
CA GLY A 199 -6.42 34.13 3.92
C GLY A 199 -5.32 34.03 4.98
N LYS A 200 -5.36 33.03 5.88
CA LYS A 200 -4.26 32.76 6.82
C LYS A 200 -3.12 32.05 6.08
N ALA A 201 -1.96 32.68 6.03
CA ALA A 201 -0.72 32.10 5.50
C ALA A 201 0.18 31.67 6.65
N TYR A 202 0.93 30.59 6.44
CA TYR A 202 2.00 30.12 7.33
C TYR A 202 3.34 30.53 6.73
N HIS A 203 4.19 31.22 7.49
CA HIS A 203 5.54 31.58 7.05
C HIS A 203 6.45 30.37 6.97
N GLU A 204 6.25 29.41 7.88
CA GLU A 204 6.96 28.14 7.90
C GLU A 204 5.94 27.01 8.10
N ILE A 205 6.14 25.93 7.38
CA ILE A 205 5.36 24.70 7.58
C ILE A 205 6.05 23.90 8.68
N PRO A 206 5.38 23.63 9.82
CA PRO A 206 5.95 22.82 10.88
C PRO A 206 6.33 21.43 10.35
N GLY A 207 7.46 20.90 10.81
CA GLY A 207 7.84 19.53 10.47
C GLY A 207 6.81 18.53 10.99
N PHE A 208 6.52 17.49 10.20
CA PHE A 208 5.43 16.58 10.52
C PHE A 208 5.72 15.77 11.80
N TYR A 209 6.88 15.14 11.88
CA TYR A 209 7.28 14.29 13.00
C TYR A 209 8.13 15.05 14.05
N ASN A 210 9.14 15.80 13.62
CA ASN A 210 10.08 16.45 14.51
C ASN A 210 9.45 17.56 15.38
N SER A 211 8.37 18.19 14.92
CA SER A 211 7.60 19.18 15.70
C SER A 211 6.33 18.60 16.33
N TRP A 212 6.20 17.27 16.41
CA TRP A 212 5.07 16.61 17.07
C TRP A 212 4.96 17.04 18.53
N ASP A 213 3.75 17.29 19.04
CA ASP A 213 3.48 17.79 20.39
C ASP A 213 2.54 16.87 21.20
N GLU A 214 2.36 17.18 22.47
CA GLU A 214 1.51 16.38 23.36
C GLU A 214 0.02 16.50 22.95
N GLU A 215 -0.44 17.67 22.46
CA GLU A 215 -1.80 17.85 21.95
C GLU A 215 -2.08 16.89 20.77
N SER A 216 -1.13 16.77 19.83
CA SER A 216 -1.24 15.79 18.73
C SER A 216 -1.32 14.36 19.24
N SER A 217 -0.58 14.02 20.30
CA SER A 217 -0.60 12.69 20.89
C SER A 217 -1.91 12.42 21.65
N GLU A 218 -2.46 13.39 22.38
CA GLU A 218 -3.75 13.28 23.06
C GLU A 218 -4.88 13.04 22.03
N LEU A 219 -4.89 13.81 20.95
CA LEU A 219 -5.86 13.64 19.87
C LEU A 219 -5.71 12.26 19.20
N LEU A 220 -4.47 11.82 18.96
CA LEU A 220 -4.20 10.52 18.37
C LEU A 220 -4.68 9.38 19.28
N ILE A 221 -4.46 9.47 20.59
CA ILE A 221 -4.96 8.50 21.58
C ILE A 221 -6.49 8.49 21.62
N ALA A 222 -7.14 9.66 21.55
CA ALA A 222 -8.59 9.74 21.48
C ALA A 222 -9.15 9.06 20.23
N CYS A 223 -8.55 9.31 19.06
CA CYS A 223 -8.92 8.63 17.82
C CYS A 223 -8.69 7.11 17.89
N ASP A 224 -7.59 6.67 18.49
CA ASP A 224 -7.33 5.24 18.67
C ASP A 224 -8.34 4.58 19.60
N ASN A 225 -8.73 5.24 20.69
CA ASN A 225 -9.76 4.73 21.60
C ASN A 225 -11.11 4.51 20.88
N GLU A 226 -11.54 5.44 20.03
CA GLU A 226 -12.73 5.26 19.20
C GLU A 226 -12.55 4.12 18.19
N PHE A 227 -11.39 4.03 17.57
CA PHE A 227 -11.06 2.95 16.64
C PHE A 227 -11.09 1.57 17.31
N GLN A 228 -10.56 1.44 18.54
CA GLN A 228 -10.64 0.20 19.33
C GLN A 228 -12.08 -0.19 19.66
N GLN A 229 -12.98 0.78 19.84
CA GLN A 229 -14.42 0.50 20.00
C GLN A 229 -15.04 -0.03 18.71
N ILE A 230 -14.68 0.53 17.55
CA ILE A 230 -15.11 0.03 16.23
C ILE A 230 -14.65 -1.43 16.05
N LEU A 231 -13.39 -1.75 16.38
CA LEU A 231 -12.87 -3.11 16.28
C LEU A 231 -13.67 -4.12 17.12
N LYS A 232 -14.09 -3.72 18.31
CA LYS A 232 -14.94 -4.57 19.18
C LYS A 232 -16.35 -4.78 18.63
N ALA A 233 -16.88 -3.83 17.86
CA ALA A 233 -18.20 -3.87 17.26
C ALA A 233 -18.25 -4.61 15.91
N LEU A 234 -17.11 -5.02 15.35
CA LEU A 234 -17.07 -5.73 14.07
C LEU A 234 -17.84 -7.07 14.16
N PRO A 235 -18.67 -7.41 13.16
CA PRO A 235 -19.43 -8.66 13.13
C PRO A 235 -18.59 -9.88 12.77
N VAL A 236 -17.26 -9.75 12.73
CA VAL A 236 -16.31 -10.79 12.36
C VAL A 236 -15.17 -10.85 13.36
N ARG A 237 -14.64 -12.04 13.59
CA ARG A 237 -13.41 -12.21 14.38
C ARG A 237 -12.20 -11.87 13.52
N ILE A 238 -11.35 -11.01 14.06
CA ILE A 238 -10.02 -10.69 13.53
C ILE A 238 -8.98 -10.86 14.65
N GLU A 239 -7.72 -11.02 14.27
CA GLU A 239 -6.62 -10.98 15.24
C GLU A 239 -6.60 -9.61 15.94
N PRO A 240 -6.26 -9.56 17.24
CA PRO A 240 -6.20 -8.32 17.99
C PRO A 240 -5.26 -7.32 17.33
N ILE A 241 -5.76 -6.12 17.09
CA ILE A 241 -4.95 -4.99 16.63
C ILE A 241 -4.54 -4.20 17.87
N PRO A 242 -3.23 -4.06 18.14
CA PRO A 242 -2.78 -3.35 19.33
C PRO A 242 -3.19 -1.89 19.30
N THR A 243 -3.36 -1.29 20.45
CA THR A 243 -3.51 0.16 20.59
C THR A 243 -2.27 0.89 20.05
N LEU A 244 -2.40 2.15 19.68
CA LEU A 244 -1.25 2.92 19.23
C LEU A 244 -0.22 3.15 20.33
N LEU A 245 -0.64 3.20 21.60
CA LEU A 245 0.30 3.23 22.73
C LEU A 245 1.15 1.96 22.78
N GLU A 246 0.54 0.77 22.67
CA GLU A 246 1.26 -0.50 22.61
C GLU A 246 2.15 -0.59 21.36
N TYR A 247 1.64 -0.19 20.19
CA TYR A 247 2.39 -0.22 18.93
C TYR A 247 3.66 0.64 18.96
N TYR A 248 3.62 1.77 19.67
CA TYR A 248 4.74 2.70 19.81
C TYR A 248 5.52 2.53 21.12
N ASP A 249 5.33 1.44 21.88
CA ASP A 249 5.99 1.24 23.17
C ASP A 249 5.82 2.46 24.10
N SER A 250 4.63 2.96 24.23
CA SER A 250 4.29 4.17 24.96
C SER A 250 3.17 3.89 25.95
N TYR A 251 3.03 4.72 26.98
CA TYR A 251 2.03 4.56 28.03
C TYR A 251 1.17 5.81 28.27
N ASP A 252 1.58 6.95 27.74
CA ASP A 252 0.87 8.22 27.83
C ASP A 252 1.19 9.13 26.61
N ALA A 253 0.54 10.29 26.52
CA ALA A 253 0.73 11.25 25.45
C ALA A 253 2.19 11.77 25.40
N ARG A 254 2.82 11.97 26.53
CA ARG A 254 4.19 12.48 26.61
C ARG A 254 5.22 11.46 26.09
N SER A 255 5.10 10.19 26.47
CA SER A 255 5.97 9.12 25.98
C SER A 255 5.75 8.87 24.50
N LEU A 256 4.50 8.90 24.04
CA LEU A 256 4.14 8.80 22.63
C LEU A 256 4.73 9.95 21.80
N THR A 257 4.65 11.16 22.30
CA THR A 257 5.26 12.36 21.66
C THR A 257 6.76 12.16 21.44
N ARG A 258 7.48 11.73 22.48
CA ARG A 258 8.93 11.45 22.36
C ARG A 258 9.23 10.37 21.33
N LYS A 259 8.43 9.30 21.32
CA LYS A 259 8.61 8.19 20.38
C LYS A 259 8.38 8.61 18.92
N ILE A 260 7.30 9.34 18.66
CA ILE A 260 6.98 9.83 17.31
C ILE A 260 8.03 10.83 16.81
N ARG A 261 8.55 11.70 17.65
CA ARG A 261 9.64 12.63 17.28
C ARG A 261 10.95 11.93 16.90
N SER A 262 11.15 10.68 17.30
CA SER A 262 12.34 9.91 17.00
C SER A 262 12.26 9.13 15.67
N ILE A 263 11.12 9.21 14.97
CA ILE A 263 10.92 8.61 13.65
C ILE A 263 11.53 9.50 12.57
#